data_b05151a012988c2bd506a3d2923eb1ed
#
_entry.id   b05151a012988c2bd506a3d2923eb1ed
#
_cell.length_a   1.000
_cell.length_b   1.000
_cell.length_c   1.000
_cell.angle_alpha   90.00
_cell.angle_beta   90.00
_cell.angle_gamma   90.00
#
_symmetry.space_group_name_H-M   'P 1'
#
loop_
_entity.id
_entity.type
_entity.pdbx_description
1 polymer ?
#
loop_
_entity_poly.entity_id
_entity_poly.type
_entity_poly.pdbx_seq_one_letter_code
_entity_poly.pdbx_strand_id
1 'polypeptide(L)'
;MSRLTVLSVIAVVATYFLAQPLAAKTISVEGQSTVEITPEFATLSGAVTQISKASPAAAQQRVDAVINGLLATIEALPADPESIEAGQLRVQPRYRWNSTAETQELVGYEATREFSFRLLDLDSVGEALQALSQAGTTRLDGPIYGSSKVDTARAEALGQA
;
A
#
# COMPACT_ATOMS: atom_id res chain seq x y z
N MET A 1 4.86 69.68 -45.32
CA MET A 1 5.49 68.67 -44.39
C MET A 1 4.46 67.91 -43.57
N SER A 2 3.17 67.98 -43.74
CA SER A 2 2.15 67.39 -42.86
C SER A 2 1.46 66.09 -43.36
N ARG A 3 1.63 65.73 -44.62
CA ARG A 3 0.94 64.54 -45.20
C ARG A 3 1.75 63.24 -45.11
N LEU A 4 3.08 63.31 -44.99
CA LEU A 4 3.94 62.16 -44.88
C LEU A 4 3.94 61.54 -43.44
N THR A 5 3.75 62.39 -42.45
CA THR A 5 3.73 61.95 -41.02
C THR A 5 2.43 61.21 -40.67
N VAL A 6 1.29 61.52 -41.26
CA VAL A 6 0.00 60.87 -41.01
C VAL A 6 -0.06 59.49 -41.66
N LEU A 7 0.56 59.27 -42.82
CA LEU A 7 0.65 57.91 -43.41
C LEU A 7 1.55 56.95 -42.59
N SER A 8 2.61 57.49 -41.99
CA SER A 8 3.55 56.66 -41.15
C SER A 8 2.90 56.16 -39.85
N VAL A 9 2.03 56.98 -39.23
CA VAL A 9 1.34 56.60 -37.98
C VAL A 9 0.23 55.56 -38.26
N ILE A 10 -0.47 55.64 -39.38
CA ILE A 10 -1.50 54.67 -39.76
C ILE A 10 -0.87 53.29 -40.05
N ALA A 11 0.32 53.24 -40.68
CA ALA A 11 1.03 51.98 -40.95
C ALA A 11 1.51 51.27 -39.67
N VAL A 12 1.92 52.00 -38.63
CA VAL A 12 2.36 51.45 -37.36
C VAL A 12 1.18 50.92 -36.52
N VAL A 13 0.03 51.59 -36.57
CA VAL A 13 -1.17 51.14 -35.87
C VAL A 13 -1.78 49.87 -36.52
N ALA A 14 -1.68 49.74 -37.84
CA ALA A 14 -2.18 48.57 -38.55
C ALA A 14 -1.35 47.32 -38.29
N THR A 15 -0.04 47.45 -38.03
CA THR A 15 0.83 46.32 -37.70
C THR A 15 0.61 45.81 -36.27
N TYR A 16 0.15 46.64 -35.34
CA TYR A 16 -0.15 46.19 -33.95
C TYR A 16 -1.46 45.38 -33.86
N PHE A 17 -2.38 45.52 -34.81
CA PHE A 17 -3.67 44.81 -34.76
C PHE A 17 -3.58 43.38 -35.30
N LEU A 18 -2.49 42.98 -35.97
CA LEU A 18 -2.31 41.64 -36.55
C LEU A 18 -1.62 40.63 -35.61
N ALA A 19 -1.16 41.06 -34.46
CA ALA A 19 -0.47 40.20 -33.48
C ALA A 19 -1.38 39.85 -32.28
N GLN A 20 -2.62 39.47 -32.55
CA GLN A 20 -3.46 38.89 -31.52
C GLN A 20 -2.99 37.45 -31.33
N PRO A 21 -2.51 37.04 -30.12
CA PRO A 21 -2.21 35.65 -29.89
C PRO A 21 -3.51 34.84 -30.02
N LEU A 22 -3.52 33.88 -30.93
CA LEU A 22 -4.55 32.86 -30.95
C LEU A 22 -4.47 32.11 -29.64
N ALA A 23 -5.32 32.46 -28.68
CA ALA A 23 -5.50 31.65 -27.46
C ALA A 23 -6.06 30.32 -27.89
N ALA A 24 -5.23 29.29 -27.91
CA ALA A 24 -5.65 27.92 -28.10
C ALA A 24 -6.65 27.56 -26.97
N LYS A 25 -7.92 27.39 -27.35
CA LYS A 25 -8.92 26.89 -26.39
C LYS A 25 -8.63 25.41 -26.14
N THR A 26 -8.12 25.10 -24.95
CA THR A 26 -7.98 23.75 -24.51
C THR A 26 -9.32 23.25 -24.00
N ILE A 27 -9.83 22.17 -24.58
CA ILE A 27 -10.98 21.45 -24.06
C ILE A 27 -10.45 20.31 -23.21
N SER A 28 -10.76 20.34 -21.92
CA SER A 28 -10.50 19.23 -21.02
C SER A 28 -11.80 18.44 -20.88
N VAL A 29 -11.74 17.14 -21.17
CA VAL A 29 -12.87 16.23 -21.02
C VAL A 29 -12.47 15.20 -20.00
N GLU A 30 -13.31 14.98 -19.00
CA GLU A 30 -13.15 13.97 -17.97
C GLU A 30 -14.30 12.97 -18.09
N GLY A 31 -13.96 11.69 -18.24
CA GLY A 31 -14.92 10.60 -18.26
C GLY A 31 -14.79 9.77 -16.99
N GLN A 32 -15.91 9.26 -16.47
CA GLN A 32 -15.95 8.34 -15.34
C GLN A 32 -16.72 7.09 -15.74
N SER A 33 -16.17 5.93 -15.40
CA SER A 33 -16.82 4.64 -15.56
C SER A 33 -16.64 3.80 -14.32
N THR A 34 -17.64 3.00 -13.95
CA THR A 34 -17.61 2.09 -12.81
C THR A 34 -17.89 0.67 -13.28
N VAL A 35 -17.01 -0.25 -12.93
CA VAL A 35 -17.20 -1.68 -13.19
C VAL A 35 -17.22 -2.42 -11.85
N GLU A 36 -18.24 -3.23 -11.62
CA GLU A 36 -18.34 -4.11 -10.45
C GLU A 36 -17.65 -5.44 -10.74
N ILE A 37 -16.83 -5.90 -9.78
CA ILE A 37 -16.10 -7.15 -9.90
C ILE A 37 -16.41 -7.99 -8.66
N THR A 38 -16.78 -9.24 -8.86
CA THR A 38 -16.91 -10.22 -7.77
C THR A 38 -15.52 -10.63 -7.29
N PRO A 39 -15.20 -10.53 -5.99
CA PRO A 39 -13.92 -10.98 -5.47
C PRO A 39 -13.78 -12.51 -5.57
N GLU A 40 -12.56 -12.98 -5.84
CA GLU A 40 -12.21 -14.40 -6.00
C GLU A 40 -11.31 -14.89 -4.87
N PHE A 41 -10.67 -13.98 -4.15
CA PHE A 41 -9.79 -14.29 -3.02
C PHE A 41 -9.79 -13.15 -1.98
N ALA A 42 -9.32 -13.45 -0.79
CA ALA A 42 -9.03 -12.47 0.25
C ALA A 42 -7.55 -12.54 0.62
N THR A 43 -6.84 -11.42 0.58
CA THR A 43 -5.49 -11.31 1.10
C THR A 43 -5.54 -11.01 2.59
N LEU A 44 -4.94 -11.88 3.38
CA LEU A 44 -4.75 -11.72 4.81
C LEU A 44 -3.29 -11.42 5.07
N SER A 45 -3.01 -10.48 5.97
CA SER A 45 -1.66 -10.14 6.37
C SER A 45 -1.59 -9.86 7.86
N GLY A 46 -0.38 -9.85 8.39
CA GLY A 46 -0.17 -9.58 9.79
C GLY A 46 1.30 -9.60 10.17
N ALA A 47 1.53 -9.55 11.48
CA ALA A 47 2.88 -9.60 12.03
C ALA A 47 2.94 -10.42 13.32
N VAL A 48 4.09 -11.06 13.51
CA VAL A 48 4.48 -11.68 14.76
C VAL A 48 5.60 -10.84 15.37
N THR A 49 5.39 -10.37 16.59
CA THR A 49 6.39 -9.62 17.36
C THR A 49 6.69 -10.34 18.66
N GLN A 50 7.97 -10.53 18.94
CA GLN A 50 8.45 -11.16 20.18
C GLN A 50 9.55 -10.30 20.82
N ILE A 51 9.59 -10.31 22.14
CA ILE A 51 10.57 -9.54 22.92
C ILE A 51 11.43 -10.52 23.73
N SER A 52 12.75 -10.25 23.74
CA SER A 52 13.69 -10.95 24.60
C SER A 52 14.56 -9.94 25.35
N LYS A 53 14.74 -10.18 26.66
CA LYS A 53 15.70 -9.41 27.46
C LYS A 53 17.13 -9.91 27.31
N ALA A 54 17.33 -11.14 26.82
CA ALA A 54 18.63 -11.79 26.79
C ALA A 54 19.53 -11.28 25.66
N SER A 55 19.03 -11.33 24.42
CA SER A 55 19.82 -10.93 23.24
C SER A 55 18.92 -10.73 22.01
N PRO A 56 19.43 -10.07 20.95
CA PRO A 56 18.77 -9.99 19.65
C PRO A 56 18.49 -11.37 19.06
N ALA A 57 19.44 -12.29 19.13
CA ALA A 57 19.30 -13.65 18.64
C ALA A 57 18.18 -14.43 19.36
N ALA A 58 18.03 -14.23 20.67
CA ALA A 58 16.94 -14.86 21.41
C ALA A 58 15.56 -14.28 21.05
N ALA A 59 15.46 -12.99 20.70
CA ALA A 59 14.23 -12.42 20.19
C ALA A 59 13.88 -12.99 18.81
N GLN A 60 14.88 -13.11 17.93
CA GLN A 60 14.74 -13.75 16.62
C GLN A 60 14.24 -15.19 16.73
N GLN A 61 14.88 -16.03 17.53
CA GLN A 61 14.48 -17.43 17.70
C GLN A 61 13.02 -17.57 18.14
N ARG A 62 12.54 -16.67 19.01
CA ARG A 62 11.14 -16.67 19.45
C ARG A 62 10.18 -16.35 18.32
N VAL A 63 10.49 -15.34 17.49
CA VAL A 63 9.68 -15.01 16.30
C VAL A 63 9.69 -16.18 15.33
N ASP A 64 10.85 -16.76 15.03
CA ASP A 64 10.97 -17.86 14.08
C ASP A 64 10.15 -19.09 14.53
N ALA A 65 10.14 -19.39 15.83
CA ALA A 65 9.33 -20.48 16.37
C ALA A 65 7.82 -20.25 16.19
N VAL A 66 7.34 -19.01 16.42
CA VAL A 66 5.91 -18.67 16.22
C VAL A 66 5.56 -18.66 14.74
N ILE A 67 6.41 -18.09 13.89
CA ILE A 67 6.19 -18.03 12.43
C ILE A 67 6.11 -19.44 11.82
N ASN A 68 6.96 -20.36 12.23
CA ASN A 68 6.91 -21.75 11.75
C ASN A 68 5.58 -22.43 12.10
N GLY A 69 5.07 -22.22 13.31
CA GLY A 69 3.76 -22.72 13.71
C GLY A 69 2.61 -22.04 12.95
N LEU A 70 2.74 -20.75 12.68
CA LEU A 70 1.78 -19.98 11.90
C LEU A 70 1.71 -20.46 10.45
N LEU A 71 2.86 -20.68 9.80
CA LEU A 71 2.92 -21.20 8.43
C LEU A 71 2.23 -22.57 8.32
N ALA A 72 2.47 -23.46 9.26
CA ALA A 72 1.75 -24.75 9.31
C ALA A 72 0.24 -24.58 9.48
N THR A 73 -0.20 -23.54 10.22
CA THR A 73 -1.63 -23.21 10.34
C THR A 73 -2.19 -22.69 9.01
N ILE A 74 -1.44 -21.83 8.31
CA ILE A 74 -1.84 -21.27 7.00
C ILE A 74 -1.94 -22.38 5.95
N GLU A 75 -1.00 -23.33 5.92
CA GLU A 75 -0.99 -24.48 5.02
C GLU A 75 -2.20 -25.41 5.22
N ALA A 76 -2.79 -25.42 6.41
CA ALA A 76 -4.01 -26.19 6.71
C ALA A 76 -5.28 -25.48 6.27
N LEU A 77 -5.24 -24.19 5.92
CA LEU A 77 -6.35 -23.41 5.40
C LEU A 77 -6.45 -23.53 3.87
N PRO A 78 -7.58 -23.18 3.25
CA PRO A 78 -7.73 -23.11 1.79
C PRO A 78 -6.97 -21.90 1.22
N ALA A 79 -5.69 -21.79 1.54
CA ALA A 79 -4.78 -20.76 1.08
C ALA A 79 -4.15 -21.13 -0.27
N ASP A 80 -3.82 -20.11 -1.06
CA ASP A 80 -3.00 -20.27 -2.27
C ASP A 80 -1.54 -20.47 -1.86
N PRO A 81 -0.94 -21.66 -2.07
CA PRO A 81 0.41 -21.96 -1.59
C PRO A 81 1.48 -21.05 -2.19
N GLU A 82 1.27 -20.57 -3.43
CA GLU A 82 2.22 -19.69 -4.12
C GLU A 82 2.17 -18.25 -3.61
N SER A 83 1.14 -17.91 -2.86
CA SER A 83 0.96 -16.57 -2.28
C SER A 83 1.49 -16.42 -0.85
N ILE A 84 1.94 -17.52 -0.23
CA ILE A 84 2.40 -17.48 1.16
C ILE A 84 3.77 -16.82 1.23
N GLU A 85 3.82 -15.67 1.85
CA GLU A 85 5.04 -14.89 2.04
C GLU A 85 5.34 -14.68 3.52
N ALA A 86 6.57 -14.99 3.92
CA ALA A 86 7.14 -14.55 5.18
C ALA A 86 8.09 -13.39 4.92
N GLY A 87 7.72 -12.22 5.38
CA GLY A 87 8.47 -10.99 5.17
C GLY A 87 9.83 -10.96 5.88
N GLN A 88 10.53 -9.84 5.74
CA GLN A 88 11.83 -9.65 6.35
C GLN A 88 11.73 -9.61 7.89
N LEU A 89 12.71 -10.24 8.55
CA LEU A 89 12.89 -10.12 9.98
C LEU A 89 13.50 -8.75 10.31
N ARG A 90 12.86 -8.04 11.23
CA ARG A 90 13.40 -6.80 11.81
C ARG A 90 13.68 -7.04 13.28
N VAL A 91 14.89 -6.73 13.72
CA VAL A 91 15.28 -6.80 15.15
C VAL A 91 15.79 -5.43 15.57
N GLN A 92 15.27 -4.91 16.67
CA GLN A 92 15.64 -3.60 17.19
C GLN A 92 15.76 -3.62 18.73
N PRO A 93 16.66 -2.80 19.32
CA PRO A 93 16.72 -2.61 20.75
C PRO A 93 15.50 -1.82 21.22
N ARG A 94 14.99 -2.16 22.39
CA ARG A 94 13.87 -1.49 23.03
C ARG A 94 14.34 -0.79 24.30
N TYR A 95 14.11 0.51 24.34
CA TYR A 95 14.49 1.35 25.47
C TYR A 95 13.25 1.84 26.22
N ARG A 96 13.44 2.08 27.53
CA ARG A 96 12.45 2.73 28.38
C ARG A 96 13.10 3.92 29.05
N TRP A 97 12.39 5.03 29.16
CA TRP A 97 12.85 6.17 29.93
C TRP A 97 12.75 5.87 31.43
N ASN A 98 13.85 6.05 32.14
CA ASN A 98 13.91 5.98 33.60
C ASN A 98 13.89 7.41 34.14
N SER A 99 12.75 7.83 34.69
CA SER A 99 12.55 9.20 35.21
C SER A 99 13.38 9.49 36.46
N THR A 100 13.79 8.48 37.20
CA THR A 100 14.61 8.65 38.42
C THR A 100 16.07 8.88 38.09
N ALA A 101 16.59 8.18 37.07
CA ALA A 101 17.98 8.28 36.60
C ALA A 101 18.14 9.29 35.44
N GLU A 102 17.04 9.85 34.91
CA GLU A 102 17.00 10.75 33.77
C GLU A 102 17.75 10.20 32.54
N THR A 103 17.63 8.89 32.30
CA THR A 103 18.34 8.21 31.20
C THR A 103 17.48 7.15 30.53
N GLN A 104 17.89 6.74 29.32
CA GLN A 104 17.27 5.62 28.61
C GLN A 104 17.92 4.30 29.05
N GLU A 105 17.11 3.37 29.52
CA GLU A 105 17.53 2.01 29.88
C GLU A 105 17.13 1.04 28.79
N LEU A 106 18.06 0.18 28.37
CA LEU A 106 17.78 -0.94 27.48
C LEU A 106 16.94 -1.98 28.24
N VAL A 107 15.70 -2.21 27.79
CA VAL A 107 14.78 -3.16 28.42
C VAL A 107 14.71 -4.51 27.67
N GLY A 108 15.32 -4.59 26.51
CA GLY A 108 15.38 -5.82 25.72
C GLY A 108 15.51 -5.56 24.22
N TYR A 109 15.26 -6.59 23.45
CA TYR A 109 15.27 -6.58 22.00
C TYR A 109 13.92 -7.07 21.49
N GLU A 110 13.37 -6.36 20.53
CA GLU A 110 12.13 -6.68 19.86
C GLU A 110 12.45 -7.22 18.47
N ALA A 111 11.90 -8.37 18.13
CA ALA A 111 11.97 -8.94 16.81
C ALA A 111 10.56 -8.99 16.23
N THR A 112 10.40 -8.58 14.97
CA THR A 112 9.13 -8.57 14.23
C THR A 112 9.34 -9.20 12.87
N ARG A 113 8.40 -10.06 12.46
CA ARG A 113 8.31 -10.60 11.11
C ARG A 113 6.87 -10.49 10.62
N GLU A 114 6.71 -9.96 9.42
CA GLU A 114 5.42 -9.86 8.75
C GLU A 114 5.15 -11.13 7.92
N PHE A 115 3.87 -11.37 7.64
CA PHE A 115 3.44 -12.44 6.76
C PHE A 115 2.24 -11.98 5.95
N SER A 116 2.04 -12.58 4.78
CA SER A 116 0.86 -12.42 3.96
C SER A 116 0.56 -13.68 3.17
N PHE A 117 -0.72 -13.88 2.83
CA PHE A 117 -1.16 -14.96 1.96
C PHE A 117 -2.54 -14.67 1.40
N ARG A 118 -2.91 -15.35 0.31
CA ARG A 118 -4.27 -15.29 -0.26
C ARG A 118 -5.08 -16.50 0.17
N LEU A 119 -6.29 -16.23 0.66
CA LEU A 119 -7.31 -17.23 0.96
C LEU A 119 -8.26 -17.32 -0.23
N LEU A 120 -8.44 -18.52 -0.77
CA LEU A 120 -9.26 -18.76 -1.98
C LEU A 120 -10.72 -18.98 -1.64
N ASP A 121 -11.01 -19.46 -0.44
CA ASP A 121 -12.39 -19.63 0.06
C ASP A 121 -12.76 -18.43 0.95
N LEU A 122 -13.63 -17.57 0.42
CA LEU A 122 -14.06 -16.34 1.09
C LEU A 122 -14.96 -16.60 2.32
N ASP A 123 -15.66 -17.72 2.34
CA ASP A 123 -16.54 -18.10 3.46
C ASP A 123 -15.71 -18.51 4.70
N SER A 124 -14.50 -18.99 4.50
CA SER A 124 -13.58 -19.39 5.57
C SER A 124 -12.76 -18.25 6.19
N VAL A 125 -12.92 -16.98 5.74
CA VAL A 125 -12.14 -15.82 6.24
C VAL A 125 -12.26 -15.67 7.76
N GLY A 126 -13.44 -15.84 8.33
CA GLY A 126 -13.67 -15.74 9.77
C GLY A 126 -12.92 -16.81 10.56
N GLU A 127 -12.93 -18.05 10.09
CA GLU A 127 -12.20 -19.17 10.68
C GLU A 127 -10.68 -18.94 10.58
N ALA A 128 -10.22 -18.49 9.41
CA ALA A 128 -8.81 -18.19 9.19
C ALA A 128 -8.30 -17.11 10.16
N LEU A 129 -9.03 -16.00 10.34
CA LEU A 129 -8.65 -14.95 11.29
C LEU A 129 -8.59 -15.47 12.74
N GLN A 130 -9.51 -16.34 13.12
CA GLN A 130 -9.51 -16.96 14.44
C GLN A 130 -8.31 -17.89 14.62
N ALA A 131 -8.00 -18.74 13.64
CA ALA A 131 -6.86 -19.65 13.66
C ALA A 131 -5.53 -18.89 13.76
N LEU A 132 -5.36 -17.82 12.96
CA LEU A 132 -4.18 -16.96 12.99
C LEU A 132 -4.00 -16.28 14.35
N SER A 133 -5.08 -15.78 14.94
CA SER A 133 -5.04 -15.17 16.27
C SER A 133 -4.60 -16.17 17.34
N GLN A 134 -5.06 -17.41 17.26
CA GLN A 134 -4.67 -18.48 18.18
C GLN A 134 -3.22 -18.97 17.96
N ALA A 135 -2.71 -18.87 16.74
CA ALA A 135 -1.34 -19.21 16.38
C ALA A 135 -0.28 -18.21 16.89
N GLY A 136 -0.70 -17.12 17.57
CA GLY A 136 0.21 -16.17 18.23
C GLY A 136 0.58 -14.96 17.42
N THR A 137 -0.24 -14.58 16.42
CA THR A 137 -0.12 -13.30 15.73
C THR A 137 -0.28 -12.14 16.69
N THR A 138 0.57 -11.12 16.58
CA THR A 138 0.48 -9.90 17.40
C THR A 138 -0.27 -8.77 16.70
N ARG A 139 -0.34 -8.82 15.37
CA ARG A 139 -1.13 -7.91 14.55
C ARG A 139 -1.73 -8.69 13.40
N LEU A 140 -3.02 -8.48 13.16
CA LEU A 140 -3.74 -8.95 11.97
C LEU A 140 -4.27 -7.72 11.25
N ASP A 141 -3.99 -7.65 9.96
CA ASP A 141 -4.54 -6.65 9.07
C ASP A 141 -5.70 -7.32 8.34
N GLY A 142 -6.86 -6.66 8.32
CA GLY A 142 -8.14 -7.23 7.86
C GLY A 142 -8.10 -7.72 6.41
N PRO A 143 -9.10 -8.49 5.96
CA PRO A 143 -9.09 -9.03 4.62
C PRO A 143 -9.17 -7.94 3.57
N ILE A 144 -8.28 -8.02 2.57
CA ILE A 144 -8.35 -7.22 1.35
C ILE A 144 -8.88 -8.15 0.26
N TYR A 145 -10.09 -7.90 -0.19
CA TYR A 145 -10.72 -8.69 -1.23
C TYR A 145 -10.17 -8.32 -2.60
N GLY A 146 -9.91 -9.31 -3.44
CA GLY A 146 -9.33 -9.14 -4.76
C GLY A 146 -9.90 -10.10 -5.79
N SER A 147 -9.63 -9.80 -7.06
CA SER A 147 -9.94 -10.67 -8.19
C SER A 147 -8.82 -10.60 -9.21
N SER A 148 -8.56 -11.71 -9.90
CA SER A 148 -7.61 -11.78 -11.01
C SER A 148 -8.05 -10.94 -12.21
N LYS A 149 -9.32 -10.53 -12.27
CA LYS A 149 -9.93 -9.79 -13.38
C LYS A 149 -9.84 -8.27 -13.25
N VAL A 150 -9.19 -7.73 -12.21
CA VAL A 150 -9.14 -6.28 -11.93
C VAL A 150 -8.55 -5.51 -13.11
N ASP A 151 -7.44 -5.99 -13.71
CA ASP A 151 -6.79 -5.27 -14.81
C ASP A 151 -7.63 -5.29 -16.10
N THR A 152 -8.30 -6.42 -16.38
CA THR A 152 -9.22 -6.54 -17.52
C THR A 152 -10.41 -5.59 -17.35
N ALA A 153 -11.04 -5.59 -16.18
CA ALA A 153 -12.17 -4.73 -15.89
C ALA A 153 -11.79 -3.25 -15.90
N ARG A 154 -10.57 -2.91 -15.46
CA ARG A 154 -10.06 -1.54 -15.56
C ARG A 154 -9.89 -1.11 -17.02
N ALA A 155 -9.38 -1.99 -17.89
CA ALA A 155 -9.25 -1.71 -19.32
C ALA A 155 -10.60 -1.49 -19.97
N GLU A 156 -11.60 -2.31 -19.62
CA GLU A 156 -12.99 -2.15 -20.09
C GLU A 156 -13.60 -0.82 -19.62
N ALA A 157 -13.44 -0.47 -18.36
CA ALA A 157 -13.93 0.78 -17.80
C ALA A 157 -13.33 2.00 -18.51
N LEU A 158 -12.02 1.99 -18.77
CA LEU A 158 -11.34 3.06 -19.52
C LEU A 158 -11.79 3.16 -20.96
N GLY A 159 -12.20 2.06 -21.59
CA GLY A 159 -12.76 2.05 -22.94
C GLY A 159 -14.19 2.59 -23.03
N GLN A 160 -14.90 2.70 -21.90
CA GLN A 160 -16.28 3.20 -21.81
C GLN A 160 -16.36 4.65 -21.31
N ALA A 161 -15.26 5.20 -20.78
CA ALA A 161 -15.15 6.58 -20.30
C ALA A 161 -14.81 7.57 -21.43
#